data_5898cb0339d596750853fa1dc70d5f90
#
_entry.id   5898cb0339d596750853fa1dc70d5f90
#
_cell.length_a   1.000
_cell.length_b   1.000
_cell.length_c   1.000
_cell.angle_alpha   90.00
_cell.angle_beta   90.00
_cell.angle_gamma   90.00
#
_symmetry.space_group_name_H-M   'P 1'
#
loop_
_entity.id
_entity.type
_entity.pdbx_description
1 polymer ?
#
loop_
_entity_poly.entity_id
_entity_poly.type
_entity_poly.pdbx_seq_one_letter_code
_entity_poly.pdbx_strand_id
1 'polypeptide(L)'
;MIQKLLLSMDQMIYIIQNGLQKSNSPKHVTIIGAGISGLVAASLLKEAGHQVTIIESNNRIGGRIYTKREPFINNQYIDLGAMRIPSFHYLVIEYIKKFNLQVNEFINSTPNDLIYINNVLTNEKNYATNPDQLKFNVSP
;
A
#
# COMPACT_ATOMS: atom_id res chain seq x y z
N MET A 1 4.84 3.80 33.82
CA MET A 1 5.69 3.52 32.64
C MET A 1 4.93 2.54 31.75
N ILE A 2 4.35 3.00 30.64
CA ILE A 2 3.64 2.10 29.71
C ILE A 2 4.74 1.35 28.94
N GLN A 3 4.92 0.08 29.28
CA GLN A 3 5.81 -0.79 28.52
C GLN A 3 5.21 -0.93 27.12
N LYS A 4 5.89 -0.36 26.14
CA LYS A 4 5.48 -0.41 24.73
C LYS A 4 5.57 -1.88 24.29
N LEU A 5 4.44 -2.57 24.25
CA LEU A 5 4.36 -3.94 23.74
C LEU A 5 4.57 -3.88 22.21
N LEU A 6 5.82 -4.03 21.78
CA LEU A 6 6.16 -4.13 20.37
C LEU A 6 6.02 -5.59 19.96
N LEU A 7 5.01 -5.88 19.15
CA LEU A 7 4.88 -7.18 18.51
C LEU A 7 6.04 -7.39 17.51
N SER A 8 6.59 -8.60 17.49
CA SER A 8 7.51 -9.00 16.43
C SER A 8 6.77 -9.12 15.09
N MET A 9 7.52 -9.13 13.98
CA MET A 9 6.94 -9.35 12.65
C MET A 9 6.18 -10.68 12.60
N ASP A 10 6.76 -11.75 13.15
CA ASP A 10 6.12 -13.07 13.17
C ASP A 10 4.82 -13.08 13.96
N GLN A 11 4.76 -12.38 15.08
CA GLN A 11 3.53 -12.23 15.85
C GLN A 11 2.46 -11.48 15.07
N MET A 12 2.82 -10.42 14.34
CA MET A 12 1.89 -9.68 13.50
C MET A 12 1.38 -10.53 12.34
N ILE A 13 2.24 -11.29 11.68
CA ILE A 13 1.86 -12.24 10.62
C ILE A 13 0.91 -13.30 11.18
N TYR A 14 1.25 -13.89 12.33
CA TYR A 14 0.37 -14.86 12.99
C TYR A 14 -1.02 -14.29 13.26
N ILE A 15 -1.12 -13.05 13.74
CA ILE A 15 -2.40 -12.36 13.97
C ILE A 15 -3.18 -12.17 12.67
N ILE A 16 -2.52 -11.81 11.58
CA ILE A 16 -3.19 -11.67 10.27
C ILE A 16 -3.81 -13.00 9.82
N GLN A 17 -3.08 -14.09 10.00
CA GLN A 17 -3.50 -15.42 9.56
C GLN A 17 -4.58 -16.04 10.45
N ASN A 18 -4.47 -15.87 11.76
CA ASN A 18 -5.27 -16.58 12.75
C ASN A 18 -6.28 -15.70 13.50
N GLY A 19 -6.18 -14.38 13.35
CA GLY A 19 -6.98 -13.43 14.12
C GLY A 19 -6.43 -13.19 15.53
N LEU A 20 -7.14 -12.35 16.26
CA LEU A 20 -6.92 -12.13 17.70
C LEU A 20 -7.67 -13.18 18.51
N GLN A 21 -7.22 -13.43 19.73
CA GLN A 21 -7.95 -14.25 20.70
C GLN A 21 -9.38 -13.68 20.92
N LYS A 22 -10.38 -14.56 20.97
CA LYS A 22 -11.75 -14.14 21.26
C LYS A 22 -11.85 -13.47 22.62
N SER A 23 -12.57 -12.37 22.66
CA SER A 23 -12.79 -11.62 23.87
C SER A 23 -13.88 -12.27 24.74
N ASN A 24 -13.56 -12.51 26.01
CA ASN A 24 -14.55 -12.94 27.01
C ASN A 24 -15.40 -11.74 27.53
N SER A 25 -15.06 -10.52 27.16
CA SER A 25 -15.78 -9.30 27.53
C SER A 25 -15.89 -8.37 26.31
N PRO A 26 -16.82 -8.67 25.37
CA PRO A 26 -17.04 -7.84 24.19
C PRO A 26 -17.32 -6.39 24.55
N LYS A 27 -16.75 -5.48 23.76
CA LYS A 27 -16.92 -4.03 23.94
C LYS A 27 -17.38 -3.39 22.65
N HIS A 28 -17.99 -2.23 22.75
CA HIS A 28 -18.20 -1.36 21.60
C HIS A 28 -16.95 -0.48 21.42
N VAL A 29 -16.30 -0.59 20.25
CA VAL A 29 -15.07 0.14 19.90
C VAL A 29 -15.36 1.06 18.71
N THR A 30 -15.08 2.33 18.89
CA THR A 30 -15.15 3.30 17.78
C THR A 30 -13.76 3.56 17.23
N ILE A 31 -13.63 3.41 15.89
CA ILE A 31 -12.38 3.66 15.15
C ILE A 31 -12.57 4.92 14.32
N ILE A 32 -11.63 5.84 14.39
CA ILE A 32 -11.64 7.08 13.62
C ILE A 32 -10.74 6.90 12.40
N GLY A 33 -11.36 6.96 11.23
CA GLY A 33 -10.72 6.81 9.92
C GLY A 33 -10.87 5.42 9.32
N ALA A 34 -11.34 5.37 8.05
CA ALA A 34 -11.49 4.16 7.23
C ALA A 34 -10.35 4.00 6.21
N GLY A 35 -9.14 4.41 6.55
CA GLY A 35 -7.92 4.02 5.83
C GLY A 35 -7.55 2.57 6.15
N ILE A 36 -6.51 2.02 5.49
CA ILE A 36 -6.11 0.61 5.63
C ILE A 36 -5.88 0.22 7.10
N SER A 37 -5.24 1.07 7.90
CA SER A 37 -4.97 0.77 9.31
C SER A 37 -6.24 0.67 10.14
N GLY A 38 -7.20 1.57 9.92
CA GLY A 38 -8.50 1.54 10.61
C GLY A 38 -9.33 0.33 10.19
N LEU A 39 -9.32 -0.03 8.91
CA LEU A 39 -10.02 -1.21 8.39
C LEU A 39 -9.42 -2.51 8.94
N VAL A 40 -8.10 -2.61 9.02
CA VAL A 40 -7.40 -3.76 9.63
C VAL A 40 -7.75 -3.87 11.11
N ALA A 41 -7.68 -2.79 11.87
CA ALA A 41 -8.05 -2.79 13.28
C ALA A 41 -9.50 -3.21 13.49
N ALA A 42 -10.42 -2.68 12.67
CA ALA A 42 -11.83 -3.03 12.71
C ALA A 42 -12.08 -4.51 12.45
N SER A 43 -11.42 -5.07 11.40
CA SER A 43 -11.54 -6.49 11.05
C SER A 43 -11.09 -7.38 12.21
N LEU A 44 -9.91 -7.14 12.74
CA LEU A 44 -9.34 -7.92 13.83
C LEU A 44 -10.18 -7.85 15.12
N LEU A 45 -10.64 -6.66 15.48
CA LEU A 45 -11.50 -6.47 16.66
C LEU A 45 -12.87 -7.13 16.49
N LYS A 46 -13.47 -7.02 15.30
CA LYS A 46 -14.74 -7.68 14.97
C LYS A 46 -14.58 -9.20 15.00
N GLU A 47 -13.51 -9.75 14.42
CA GLU A 47 -13.18 -11.16 14.49
C GLU A 47 -12.97 -11.63 15.94
N ALA A 48 -12.42 -10.79 16.81
CA ALA A 48 -12.28 -11.07 18.25
C ALA A 48 -13.59 -10.99 19.04
N GLY A 49 -14.70 -10.60 18.43
CA GLY A 49 -16.02 -10.57 19.05
C GLY A 49 -16.46 -9.20 19.58
N HIS A 50 -15.71 -8.13 19.33
CA HIS A 50 -16.11 -6.77 19.69
C HIS A 50 -17.15 -6.23 18.69
N GLN A 51 -18.00 -5.30 19.15
CA GLN A 51 -18.82 -4.47 18.28
C GLN A 51 -17.98 -3.28 17.82
N VAL A 52 -17.89 -3.06 16.48
CA VAL A 52 -17.01 -2.03 15.94
C VAL A 52 -17.80 -1.06 15.08
N THR A 53 -17.57 0.23 15.32
CA THR A 53 -18.05 1.34 14.49
C THR A 53 -16.87 2.09 13.95
N ILE A 54 -16.88 2.39 12.63
CA ILE A 54 -15.86 3.23 11.99
C ILE A 54 -16.50 4.57 11.62
N ILE A 55 -15.81 5.66 11.98
CA ILE A 55 -16.18 7.02 11.59
C ILE A 55 -15.16 7.51 10.56
N GLU A 56 -15.62 7.87 9.39
CA GLU A 56 -14.80 8.39 8.27
C GLU A 56 -15.28 9.79 7.89
N SER A 57 -14.33 10.70 7.68
CA SER A 57 -14.61 12.11 7.33
C SER A 57 -14.95 12.31 5.86
N ASN A 58 -14.53 11.40 4.99
CA ASN A 58 -14.81 11.45 3.56
C ASN A 58 -16.04 10.59 3.21
N ASN A 59 -16.56 10.80 2.01
CA ASN A 59 -17.62 9.97 1.43
C ASN A 59 -17.14 8.64 0.84
N ARG A 60 -15.86 8.29 1.05
CA ARG A 60 -15.24 7.04 0.58
C ARG A 60 -14.29 6.47 1.64
N ILE A 61 -14.12 5.17 1.61
CA ILE A 61 -13.11 4.45 2.39
C ILE A 61 -11.77 4.36 1.63
N GLY A 62 -10.71 3.90 2.29
CA GLY A 62 -9.40 3.62 1.69
C GLY A 62 -8.32 4.66 1.99
N GLY A 63 -8.70 5.89 2.36
CA GLY A 63 -7.73 6.95 2.68
C GLY A 63 -6.79 7.25 1.50
N ARG A 64 -5.49 6.99 1.67
CA ARG A 64 -4.44 7.15 0.65
C ARG A 64 -4.41 6.06 -0.42
N ILE A 65 -5.25 5.05 -0.32
CA ILE A 65 -5.49 4.07 -1.39
C ILE A 65 -6.73 4.55 -2.14
N TYR A 66 -6.56 4.89 -3.41
CA TYR A 66 -7.64 5.42 -4.21
C TYR A 66 -7.48 5.06 -5.68
N THR A 67 -8.38 4.21 -6.17
CA THR A 67 -8.49 3.87 -7.59
C THR A 67 -9.68 4.60 -8.18
N LYS A 68 -9.44 5.42 -9.20
CA LYS A 68 -10.47 6.13 -9.94
C LYS A 68 -10.78 5.38 -11.23
N ARG A 69 -12.05 5.03 -11.43
CA ARG A 69 -12.54 4.29 -12.60
C ARG A 69 -13.26 5.19 -13.60
N GLU A 70 -13.93 6.21 -13.13
CA GLU A 70 -14.56 7.21 -14.00
C GLU A 70 -13.62 8.40 -14.25
N PRO A 71 -13.59 8.98 -15.45
CA PRO A 71 -14.44 8.76 -16.64
C PRO A 71 -13.89 7.70 -17.63
N PHE A 72 -13.06 6.78 -17.19
CA PHE A 72 -12.42 5.79 -18.07
C PHE A 72 -13.41 4.75 -18.60
N ILE A 73 -13.19 4.29 -19.84
CA ILE A 73 -13.98 3.26 -20.51
C ILE A 73 -13.17 1.94 -20.57
N ASN A 74 -13.79 0.85 -21.03
CA ASN A 74 -13.17 -0.45 -21.22
C ASN A 74 -12.47 -0.98 -19.94
N ASN A 75 -13.09 -0.79 -18.77
CA ASN A 75 -12.53 -1.19 -17.47
C ASN A 75 -11.18 -0.58 -17.12
N GLN A 76 -10.77 0.46 -17.82
CA GLN A 76 -9.55 1.17 -17.45
C GLN A 76 -9.74 1.94 -16.15
N TYR A 77 -8.63 2.20 -15.48
CA TYR A 77 -8.62 2.94 -14.22
C TYR A 77 -7.24 3.58 -13.99
N ILE A 78 -7.19 4.46 -13.01
CA ILE A 78 -5.94 5.05 -12.53
C ILE A 78 -5.88 4.97 -11.01
N ASP A 79 -4.76 4.56 -10.48
CA ASP A 79 -4.45 4.62 -9.06
C ASP A 79 -3.84 5.98 -8.73
N LEU A 80 -4.63 6.82 -8.04
CA LEU A 80 -4.23 8.17 -7.62
C LEU A 80 -3.52 8.19 -6.27
N GLY A 81 -3.33 7.02 -5.66
CA GLY A 81 -2.69 6.86 -4.36
C GLY A 81 -1.59 5.80 -4.40
N ALA A 82 -1.57 4.95 -3.37
CA ALA A 82 -0.63 3.83 -3.30
C ALA A 82 -0.91 2.83 -4.42
N MET A 83 0.07 2.63 -5.31
CA MET A 83 -0.05 1.75 -6.48
C MET A 83 0.99 0.63 -6.51
N ARG A 84 2.05 0.75 -5.72
CA ARG A 84 3.18 -0.18 -5.73
C ARG A 84 3.36 -0.80 -4.35
N ILE A 85 3.63 -2.08 -4.31
CA ILE A 85 3.82 -2.82 -3.07
C ILE A 85 5.20 -3.47 -3.12
N PRO A 86 6.18 -2.93 -2.39
CA PRO A 86 7.49 -3.57 -2.27
C PRO A 86 7.38 -4.97 -1.65
N SER A 87 8.18 -5.92 -2.13
CA SER A 87 8.18 -7.31 -1.67
C SER A 87 8.50 -7.47 -0.17
N PHE A 88 9.16 -6.48 0.44
CA PHE A 88 9.46 -6.46 1.87
C PHE A 88 8.34 -5.88 2.76
N HIS A 89 7.20 -5.48 2.18
CA HIS A 89 6.01 -5.09 2.93
C HIS A 89 5.22 -6.34 3.37
N TYR A 90 5.83 -7.17 4.18
CA TYR A 90 5.36 -8.51 4.56
C TYR A 90 3.92 -8.52 5.06
N LEU A 91 3.50 -7.56 5.89
CA LEU A 91 2.12 -7.52 6.41
C LEU A 91 1.10 -7.26 5.30
N VAL A 92 1.43 -6.41 4.32
CA VAL A 92 0.55 -6.16 3.17
C VAL A 92 0.46 -7.41 2.31
N ILE A 93 1.59 -8.08 2.06
CA ILE A 93 1.63 -9.35 1.31
C ILE A 93 0.79 -10.42 1.99
N GLU A 94 0.82 -10.53 3.32
CA GLU A 94 -0.03 -11.48 4.04
C GLU A 94 -1.53 -11.18 3.90
N TYR A 95 -1.92 -9.90 3.89
CA TYR A 95 -3.32 -9.53 3.61
C TYR A 95 -3.71 -9.82 2.15
N ILE A 96 -2.81 -9.61 1.19
CA ILE A 96 -3.02 -9.98 -0.22
C ILE A 96 -3.31 -11.48 -0.32
N LYS A 97 -2.50 -12.32 0.35
CA LYS A 97 -2.71 -13.78 0.41
C LYS A 97 -4.03 -14.12 1.10
N LYS A 98 -4.29 -13.53 2.28
CA LYS A 98 -5.51 -13.78 3.07
C LYS A 98 -6.78 -13.51 2.26
N PHE A 99 -6.77 -12.48 1.42
CA PHE A 99 -7.92 -12.09 0.58
C PHE A 99 -7.85 -12.64 -0.85
N ASN A 100 -6.84 -13.45 -1.16
CA ASN A 100 -6.61 -14.01 -2.50
C ASN A 100 -6.66 -12.94 -3.60
N LEU A 101 -6.01 -11.79 -3.34
CA LEU A 101 -5.97 -10.69 -4.30
C LEU A 101 -4.95 -10.99 -5.41
N GLN A 102 -5.34 -10.72 -6.65
CA GLN A 102 -4.44 -10.84 -7.78
C GLN A 102 -3.47 -9.64 -7.80
N VAL A 103 -2.20 -9.93 -8.01
CA VAL A 103 -1.15 -8.92 -8.17
C VAL A 103 -0.35 -9.23 -9.42
N ASN A 104 0.12 -8.16 -10.08
CA ASN A 104 1.00 -8.24 -11.23
C ASN A 104 2.35 -7.62 -10.90
N GLU A 105 3.40 -8.07 -11.59
CA GLU A 105 4.69 -7.40 -11.51
C GLU A 105 4.58 -5.96 -12.02
N PHE A 106 5.12 -5.03 -11.24
CA PHE A 106 5.14 -3.63 -11.62
C PHE A 106 6.50 -3.30 -12.26
N ILE A 107 6.48 -3.06 -13.58
CA ILE A 107 7.66 -2.65 -14.33
C ILE A 107 7.91 -1.16 -14.08
N ASN A 108 8.98 -0.85 -13.34
CA ASN A 108 9.34 0.53 -13.01
C ASN A 108 10.03 1.26 -14.16
N SER A 109 10.90 0.57 -14.89
CA SER A 109 11.58 1.09 -16.07
C SER A 109 11.99 -0.06 -17.00
N THR A 110 12.21 0.28 -18.26
CA THR A 110 12.73 -0.63 -19.28
C THR A 110 13.95 0.00 -19.94
N PRO A 111 14.86 -0.79 -20.52
CA PRO A 111 16.01 -0.24 -21.25
C PRO A 111 15.66 0.70 -22.41
N ASN A 112 14.40 0.65 -22.88
CA ASN A 112 13.90 1.46 -23.98
C ASN A 112 13.15 2.72 -23.56
N ASP A 113 12.97 2.94 -22.23
CA ASP A 113 12.29 4.14 -21.74
C ASP A 113 13.03 5.39 -22.17
N LEU A 114 12.28 6.34 -22.72
CA LEU A 114 12.84 7.55 -23.29
C LEU A 114 13.18 8.57 -22.20
N ILE A 115 14.35 9.16 -22.34
CA ILE A 115 14.86 10.24 -21.53
C ILE A 115 15.09 11.47 -22.42
N TYR A 116 14.45 12.59 -22.12
CA TYR A 116 14.65 13.84 -22.85
C TYR A 116 15.00 14.96 -21.89
N ILE A 117 16.27 15.37 -21.91
CA ILE A 117 16.81 16.42 -21.01
C ILE A 117 17.81 17.25 -21.80
N ASN A 118 17.82 18.56 -21.61
CA ASN A 118 18.72 19.52 -22.25
C ASN A 118 18.76 19.40 -23.79
N ASN A 119 17.60 19.18 -24.42
CA ASN A 119 17.44 18.93 -25.84
C ASN A 119 18.16 17.66 -26.38
N VAL A 120 18.54 16.75 -25.49
CA VAL A 120 19.08 15.45 -25.86
C VAL A 120 18.02 14.39 -25.59
N LEU A 121 17.65 13.64 -26.62
CA LEU A 121 16.80 12.46 -26.56
C LEU A 121 17.65 11.20 -26.50
N THR A 122 17.45 10.38 -25.50
CA THR A 122 18.14 9.10 -25.33
C THR A 122 17.17 8.08 -24.70
N ASN A 123 17.68 6.92 -24.34
CA ASN A 123 16.92 5.92 -23.56
C ASN A 123 17.73 5.43 -22.36
N GLU A 124 17.06 4.69 -21.48
CA GLU A 124 17.64 4.19 -20.22
C GLU A 124 18.93 3.39 -20.46
N LYS A 125 18.96 2.52 -21.48
CA LYS A 125 20.15 1.73 -21.84
C LYS A 125 21.35 2.60 -22.21
N ASN A 126 21.14 3.59 -23.08
CA ASN A 126 22.21 4.48 -23.53
C ASN A 126 22.64 5.43 -22.42
N TYR A 127 21.71 5.89 -21.59
CA TYR A 127 22.01 6.69 -20.42
C TYR A 127 22.89 5.94 -19.41
N ALA A 128 22.57 4.68 -19.12
CA ALA A 128 23.37 3.84 -18.23
C ALA A 128 24.82 3.62 -18.70
N THR A 129 25.06 3.66 -20.03
CA THR A 129 26.40 3.50 -20.61
C THR A 129 27.16 4.83 -20.74
N ASN A 130 26.45 5.95 -20.93
CA ASN A 130 27.03 7.28 -21.08
C ASN A 130 26.12 8.36 -20.48
N PRO A 131 26.11 8.52 -19.13
CA PRO A 131 25.27 9.51 -18.47
C PRO A 131 25.67 10.97 -18.80
N ASP A 132 26.93 11.23 -19.12
CA ASP A 132 27.45 12.57 -19.40
C ASP A 132 26.87 13.20 -20.67
N GLN A 133 26.27 12.39 -21.56
CA GLN A 133 25.61 12.90 -22.77
C GLN A 133 24.49 13.91 -22.46
N LEU A 134 23.85 13.82 -21.28
CA LEU A 134 22.76 14.71 -20.86
C LEU A 134 23.23 16.08 -20.34
N LYS A 135 24.55 16.27 -20.17
CA LYS A 135 25.17 17.53 -19.75
C LYS A 135 24.50 18.14 -18.51
N PHE A 136 24.32 17.34 -17.47
CA PHE A 136 23.84 17.85 -16.20
C PHE A 136 24.86 18.81 -15.59
N ASN A 137 24.49 20.08 -15.45
CA ASN A 137 25.27 21.05 -14.67
C ASN A 137 24.93 20.89 -13.18
N VAL A 138 25.21 19.73 -12.61
CA VAL A 138 25.17 19.53 -11.17
C VAL A 138 26.59 19.63 -10.65
N SER A 139 26.84 20.62 -9.79
CA SER A 139 28.07 20.62 -9.00
C SER A 139 28.08 19.39 -8.11
N PRO A 140 29.24 18.74 -7.95
CA PRO A 140 29.40 17.63 -7.04
C PRO A 140 29.13 18.01 -5.59
#